data_c869a6d4c61e9b8c07df5ba0a6cffcf4
#
_entry.id   c869a6d4c61e9b8c07df5ba0a6cffcf4
#
_cell.length_a   1.000
_cell.length_b   1.000
_cell.length_c   1.000
_cell.angle_alpha   90.00
_cell.angle_beta   90.00
_cell.angle_gamma   90.00
#
_symmetry.space_group_name_H-M   'P 1'
#
loop_
_entity.id
_entity.type
_entity.pdbx_description
1 polymer ?
#
loop_
_entity_poly.entity_id
_entity_poly.type
_entity_poly.pdbx_seq_one_letter_code
_entity_poly.pdbx_strand_id
1 'polypeptide(L)'
;FRKMTAEQMYLLDYLEEQEEAAIHGVAGTGKTVLAVQKAKSLSESGPVLFLCFNRFLKNHLQNAYSAESGIAFYTLDGLLTKYTSDFSQSPSERTEMITEFLMDWDQYEIPFCHIVIDEGQDFQDEHLQLLHAIARSKNGCFYVFYDKNQFVQGVNYAQWLDQMECRLVLSRNCRNTKEIAITSTRPIGLEESRIK
;
A
#
# COMPACT_ATOMS: atom_id res chain seq x y z
N PHE A 1 18.22 1.70 12.00
CA PHE A 1 16.85 1.16 11.84
C PHE A 1 16.21 1.06 13.22
N ARG A 2 15.05 1.69 13.45
CA ARG A 2 14.28 1.48 14.68
C ARG A 2 13.83 0.03 14.73
N LYS A 3 14.10 -0.67 15.84
CA LYS A 3 13.51 -1.99 16.12
C LYS A 3 11.99 -1.86 16.08
N MET A 4 11.33 -2.77 15.38
CA MET A 4 9.86 -2.88 15.38
C MET A 4 9.37 -3.14 16.80
N THR A 5 8.22 -2.59 17.15
CA THR A 5 7.54 -2.91 18.41
C THR A 5 6.90 -4.30 18.32
N ALA A 6 6.62 -4.93 19.47
CA ALA A 6 5.92 -6.22 19.51
C ALA A 6 4.55 -6.15 18.81
N GLU A 7 3.87 -4.99 18.90
CA GLU A 7 2.58 -4.73 18.25
C GLU A 7 2.69 -4.70 16.73
N GLN A 8 3.76 -4.07 16.22
CA GLN A 8 4.04 -4.05 14.77
C GLN A 8 4.36 -5.45 14.24
N MET A 9 5.07 -6.26 15.01
CA MET A 9 5.33 -7.66 14.67
C MET A 9 4.04 -8.47 14.64
N TYR A 10 3.20 -8.36 15.67
CA TYR A 10 1.91 -9.05 15.71
C TYR A 10 0.99 -8.66 14.53
N LEU A 11 1.01 -7.39 14.15
CA LEU A 11 0.25 -6.94 12.98
C LEU A 11 0.77 -7.56 11.68
N LEU A 12 2.08 -7.69 11.52
CA LEU A 12 2.65 -8.34 10.34
C LEU A 12 2.25 -9.82 10.29
N ASP A 13 2.32 -10.52 11.43
CA ASP A 13 1.89 -11.92 11.53
C ASP A 13 0.41 -12.06 11.12
N TYR A 14 -0.46 -11.15 11.60
CA TYR A 14 -1.86 -11.12 11.19
C TYR A 14 -2.04 -10.88 9.68
N LEU A 15 -1.24 -9.97 9.10
CA LEU A 15 -1.28 -9.67 7.67
C LEU A 15 -0.75 -10.83 6.80
N GLU A 16 -0.04 -11.80 7.37
CA GLU A 16 0.41 -12.98 6.61
C GLU A 16 -0.74 -13.85 6.14
N GLU A 17 -1.84 -13.89 6.90
CA GLU A 17 -3.05 -14.63 6.57
C GLU A 17 -3.99 -13.88 5.60
N GLN A 18 -3.69 -12.63 5.25
CA GLN A 18 -4.51 -11.80 4.38
C GLN A 18 -3.83 -11.63 3.02
N GLU A 19 -4.55 -11.81 1.93
CA GLU A 19 -4.05 -11.53 0.58
C GLU A 19 -4.14 -10.04 0.25
N GLU A 20 -5.07 -9.33 0.90
CA GLU A 20 -5.27 -7.90 0.70
C GLU A 20 -5.64 -7.19 2.01
N ALA A 21 -5.15 -5.97 2.19
CA ALA A 21 -5.53 -5.14 3.33
C ALA A 21 -5.34 -3.64 3.09
N ALA A 22 -6.24 -2.83 3.66
CA ALA A 22 -6.09 -1.39 3.80
C ALA A 22 -5.73 -1.03 5.25
N ILE A 23 -4.55 -0.45 5.47
CA ILE A 23 -4.01 -0.15 6.79
C ILE A 23 -4.01 1.37 7.01
N HIS A 24 -4.95 1.83 7.83
CA HIS A 24 -5.01 3.23 8.23
C HIS A 24 -4.14 3.52 9.45
N GLY A 25 -3.45 4.64 9.43
CA GLY A 25 -2.73 5.13 10.61
C GLY A 25 -2.35 6.60 10.46
N VAL A 26 -2.38 7.35 11.56
CA VAL A 26 -1.94 8.75 11.55
C VAL A 26 -0.42 8.88 11.35
N ALA A 27 0.03 10.08 11.00
CA ALA A 27 1.47 10.37 10.86
C ALA A 27 2.25 9.92 12.10
N GLY A 28 3.39 9.27 11.89
CA GLY A 28 4.26 8.76 12.97
C GLY A 28 3.89 7.41 13.57
N THR A 29 2.86 6.72 13.10
CA THR A 29 2.50 5.35 13.53
C THR A 29 3.42 4.26 12.98
N GLY A 30 4.31 4.60 12.05
CA GLY A 30 5.24 3.66 11.44
C GLY A 30 4.69 2.90 10.22
N LYS A 31 3.66 3.44 9.53
CA LYS A 31 3.08 2.87 8.30
C LYS A 31 4.15 2.46 7.28
N THR A 32 5.03 3.38 6.92
CA THR A 32 6.12 3.12 5.95
C THR A 32 7.02 1.95 6.38
N VAL A 33 7.33 1.86 7.69
CA VAL A 33 8.16 0.75 8.21
C VAL A 33 7.42 -0.57 8.05
N LEU A 34 6.14 -0.62 8.40
CA LEU A 34 5.29 -1.80 8.24
C LEU A 34 5.13 -2.18 6.77
N ALA A 35 4.89 -1.19 5.90
CA ALA A 35 4.77 -1.40 4.45
C ALA A 35 6.02 -2.06 3.87
N VAL A 36 7.21 -1.56 4.24
CA VAL A 36 8.49 -2.13 3.79
C VAL A 36 8.70 -3.54 4.35
N GLN A 37 8.38 -3.79 5.63
CA GLN A 37 8.52 -5.14 6.20
C GLN A 37 7.57 -6.13 5.52
N LYS A 38 6.33 -5.71 5.25
CA LYS A 38 5.39 -6.56 4.49
C LYS A 38 5.89 -6.82 3.07
N ALA A 39 6.42 -5.81 2.39
CA ALA A 39 7.03 -5.99 1.06
C ALA A 39 8.20 -7.00 1.09
N LYS A 40 9.01 -6.99 2.16
CA LYS A 40 10.09 -7.98 2.35
C LYS A 40 9.56 -9.38 2.50
N SER A 41 8.57 -9.60 3.36
CA SER A 41 7.92 -10.91 3.52
C SER A 41 7.38 -11.40 2.17
N LEU A 42 6.66 -10.54 1.42
CA LEU A 42 6.12 -10.89 0.10
C LEU A 42 7.20 -11.19 -0.93
N SER A 43 8.35 -10.53 -0.86
CA SER A 43 9.45 -10.74 -1.81
C SER A 43 10.05 -12.15 -1.77
N GLU A 44 9.77 -12.92 -0.73
CA GLU A 44 10.14 -14.34 -0.63
C GLU A 44 9.27 -15.22 -1.53
N SER A 45 8.05 -14.80 -1.85
CA SER A 45 7.10 -15.53 -2.70
C SER A 45 7.02 -15.01 -4.14
N GLY A 46 7.48 -13.79 -4.40
CA GLY A 46 7.49 -13.21 -5.75
C GLY A 46 7.90 -11.75 -5.78
N PRO A 47 8.13 -11.19 -6.97
CA PRO A 47 8.56 -9.79 -7.13
C PRO A 47 7.48 -8.80 -6.70
N VAL A 48 7.89 -7.82 -5.90
CA VAL A 48 7.04 -6.82 -5.28
C VAL A 48 7.22 -5.47 -5.95
N LEU A 49 6.10 -4.85 -6.35
CA LEU A 49 6.03 -3.44 -6.70
C LEU A 49 5.69 -2.64 -5.44
N PHE A 50 6.62 -1.80 -4.99
CA PHE A 50 6.36 -0.86 -3.91
C PHE A 50 6.12 0.54 -4.49
N LEU A 51 4.90 1.03 -4.34
CA LEU A 51 4.51 2.34 -4.84
C LEU A 51 4.53 3.40 -3.73
N CYS A 52 5.20 4.51 -4.03
CA CYS A 52 5.18 5.73 -3.22
C CYS A 52 4.61 6.87 -4.05
N PHE A 53 3.80 7.72 -3.47
CA PHE A 53 3.39 8.96 -4.14
C PHE A 53 4.57 9.93 -4.30
N ASN A 54 5.38 10.06 -3.25
CA ASN A 54 6.44 11.04 -3.16
C ASN A 54 7.78 10.49 -3.68
N ARG A 55 8.39 11.19 -4.66
CA ARG A 55 9.68 10.84 -5.25
C ARG A 55 10.83 10.83 -4.24
N PHE A 56 10.81 11.73 -3.24
CA PHE A 56 11.84 11.75 -2.18
C PHE A 56 11.77 10.48 -1.32
N LEU A 57 10.57 10.09 -0.90
CA LEU A 57 10.36 8.86 -0.14
C LEU A 57 10.81 7.65 -0.96
N LYS A 58 10.40 7.57 -2.24
CA LYS A 58 10.82 6.51 -3.15
C LYS A 58 12.33 6.40 -3.24
N ASN A 59 13.04 7.50 -3.47
CA ASN A 59 14.50 7.52 -3.56
C ASN A 59 15.16 7.12 -2.25
N HIS A 60 14.63 7.60 -1.10
CA HIS A 60 15.12 7.22 0.22
C HIS A 60 14.99 5.70 0.45
N LEU A 61 13.84 5.13 0.17
CA LEU A 61 13.59 3.69 0.33
C LEU A 61 14.46 2.86 -0.63
N GLN A 62 14.55 3.26 -1.89
CA GLN A 62 15.40 2.59 -2.88
C GLN A 62 16.87 2.54 -2.45
N ASN A 63 17.39 3.61 -1.87
CA ASN A 63 18.76 3.65 -1.34
C ASN A 63 18.91 2.82 -0.06
N ALA A 64 17.95 2.94 0.87
CA ALA A 64 17.99 2.25 2.16
C ALA A 64 17.84 0.73 2.03
N TYR A 65 17.13 0.27 0.99
CA TYR A 65 16.83 -1.14 0.73
C TYR A 65 17.41 -1.63 -0.60
N SER A 66 18.50 -1.06 -1.06
CA SER A 66 19.18 -1.42 -2.32
C SER A 66 19.64 -2.88 -2.40
N ALA A 67 19.80 -3.55 -1.26
CA ALA A 67 20.16 -4.97 -1.19
C ALA A 67 18.97 -5.92 -1.38
N GLU A 68 17.73 -5.40 -1.32
CA GLU A 68 16.50 -6.22 -1.44
C GLU A 68 16.11 -6.35 -2.91
N SER A 69 16.67 -7.34 -3.59
CA SER A 69 16.48 -7.52 -5.05
C SER A 69 15.04 -7.90 -5.46
N GLY A 70 14.22 -8.37 -4.51
CA GLY A 70 12.82 -8.76 -4.77
C GLY A 70 11.82 -7.60 -4.72
N ILE A 71 12.26 -6.36 -4.35
CA ILE A 71 11.39 -5.20 -4.20
C ILE A 71 11.84 -4.08 -5.13
N ALA A 72 10.91 -3.57 -5.94
CA ALA A 72 11.18 -2.42 -6.79
C ALA A 72 10.33 -1.21 -6.34
N PHE A 73 10.99 -0.09 -6.08
CA PHE A 73 10.38 1.14 -5.59
C PHE A 73 10.12 2.11 -6.74
N TYR A 74 8.85 2.49 -6.94
CA TYR A 74 8.43 3.44 -7.97
C TYR A 74 7.42 4.46 -7.44
N THR A 75 7.31 5.58 -8.17
CA THR A 75 6.08 6.37 -8.24
C THR A 75 5.28 5.92 -9.46
N LEU A 76 3.96 6.19 -9.54
CA LEU A 76 3.19 5.85 -10.75
C LEU A 76 3.77 6.49 -12.00
N ASP A 77 4.13 7.77 -11.94
CA ASP A 77 4.81 8.46 -13.05
C ASP A 77 6.14 7.77 -13.44
N GLY A 78 6.91 7.35 -12.43
CA GLY A 78 8.19 6.67 -12.66
C GLY A 78 8.01 5.29 -13.27
N LEU A 79 6.94 4.60 -12.91
CA LEU A 79 6.59 3.29 -13.48
C LEU A 79 6.12 3.46 -14.93
N LEU A 80 5.20 4.40 -15.20
CA LEU A 80 4.77 4.76 -16.56
C LEU A 80 5.99 5.04 -17.45
N THR A 81 6.81 6.01 -17.07
CA THR A 81 7.99 6.40 -17.87
C THR A 81 8.97 5.24 -18.09
N LYS A 82 9.08 4.33 -17.13
CA LYS A 82 9.97 3.16 -17.25
C LYS A 82 9.55 2.21 -18.37
N TYR A 83 8.25 2.01 -18.56
CA TYR A 83 7.73 1.01 -19.48
C TYR A 83 7.20 1.56 -20.80
N THR A 84 6.74 2.82 -20.83
CA THR A 84 6.22 3.46 -22.04
C THR A 84 7.21 4.45 -22.65
N SER A 85 8.15 4.97 -21.88
CA SER A 85 8.98 6.14 -22.22
C SER A 85 8.19 7.45 -22.36
N ASP A 86 6.91 7.43 -22.00
CA ASP A 86 6.02 8.60 -22.11
C ASP A 86 6.08 9.48 -20.86
N PHE A 87 5.87 10.77 -21.06
CA PHE A 87 5.83 11.75 -19.99
C PHE A 87 5.01 12.98 -20.41
N SER A 88 4.15 13.46 -19.52
CA SER A 88 3.48 14.77 -19.66
C SER A 88 3.73 15.67 -18.46
N GLN A 89 3.84 16.99 -18.71
CA GLN A 89 3.88 18.00 -17.65
C GLN A 89 2.48 18.41 -17.18
N SER A 90 1.45 18.17 -18.01
CA SER A 90 0.06 18.41 -17.66
C SER A 90 -0.45 17.41 -16.65
N PRO A 91 -0.97 17.82 -15.47
CA PRO A 91 -1.50 16.88 -14.48
C PRO A 91 -2.67 16.03 -14.99
N SER A 92 -3.57 16.60 -15.80
CA SER A 92 -4.72 15.86 -16.36
C SER A 92 -4.28 14.81 -17.36
N GLU A 93 -3.43 15.19 -18.34
CA GLU A 93 -2.89 14.24 -19.32
C GLU A 93 -2.11 13.11 -18.63
N ARG A 94 -1.35 13.43 -17.59
CA ARG A 94 -0.59 12.45 -16.83
C ARG A 94 -1.51 11.45 -16.15
N THR A 95 -2.62 11.91 -15.60
CA THR A 95 -3.62 11.02 -14.99
C THR A 95 -4.20 10.07 -16.03
N GLU A 96 -4.59 10.59 -17.21
CA GLU A 96 -5.11 9.78 -18.32
C GLU A 96 -4.06 8.74 -18.78
N MET A 97 -2.82 9.17 -19.01
CA MET A 97 -1.73 8.26 -19.40
C MET A 97 -1.47 7.15 -18.37
N ILE A 98 -1.53 7.46 -17.07
CA ILE A 98 -1.40 6.45 -16.01
C ILE A 98 -2.57 5.48 -16.06
N THR A 99 -3.79 5.97 -16.22
CA THR A 99 -4.99 5.12 -16.32
C THR A 99 -4.88 4.18 -17.52
N GLU A 100 -4.56 4.68 -18.71
CA GLU A 100 -4.35 3.88 -19.92
C GLU A 100 -3.25 2.84 -19.73
N PHE A 101 -2.11 3.23 -19.18
CA PHE A 101 -1.00 2.32 -18.88
C PHE A 101 -1.42 1.19 -17.93
N LEU A 102 -2.17 1.49 -16.87
CA LEU A 102 -2.65 0.48 -15.93
C LEU A 102 -3.71 -0.46 -16.56
N MET A 103 -4.54 0.06 -17.45
CA MET A 103 -5.51 -0.75 -18.20
C MET A 103 -4.83 -1.70 -19.19
N ASP A 104 -3.74 -1.25 -19.79
CA ASP A 104 -2.94 -1.98 -20.76
C ASP A 104 -1.77 -2.78 -20.13
N TRP A 105 -1.78 -2.97 -18.82
CA TRP A 105 -0.69 -3.59 -18.04
C TRP A 105 -0.12 -4.86 -18.66
N ASP A 106 -0.96 -5.73 -19.17
CA ASP A 106 -0.54 -7.02 -19.73
C ASP A 106 0.19 -6.90 -21.09
N GLN A 107 0.15 -5.72 -21.73
CA GLN A 107 0.93 -5.43 -22.93
C GLN A 107 2.42 -5.18 -22.63
N TYR A 108 2.75 -4.91 -21.35
CA TYR A 108 4.09 -4.67 -20.89
C TYR A 108 4.61 -5.88 -20.11
N GLU A 109 5.85 -6.25 -20.32
CA GLU A 109 6.51 -7.33 -19.58
C GLU A 109 6.87 -6.90 -18.13
N ILE A 110 5.84 -6.58 -17.34
CA ILE A 110 5.99 -6.11 -15.97
C ILE A 110 5.99 -7.32 -15.02
N PRO A 111 7.10 -7.55 -14.28
CA PRO A 111 7.31 -8.82 -13.57
C PRO A 111 6.58 -8.91 -12.21
N PHE A 112 5.99 -7.81 -11.72
CA PHE A 112 5.45 -7.74 -10.37
C PHE A 112 4.13 -8.49 -10.23
N CYS A 113 4.04 -9.30 -9.16
CA CYS A 113 2.80 -9.95 -8.76
C CYS A 113 2.21 -9.32 -7.49
N HIS A 114 3.05 -8.95 -6.53
CA HIS A 114 2.60 -8.30 -5.30
C HIS A 114 2.70 -6.78 -5.41
N ILE A 115 1.73 -6.06 -4.86
CA ILE A 115 1.70 -4.60 -4.86
C ILE A 115 1.53 -4.09 -3.42
N VAL A 116 2.44 -3.23 -3.00
CA VAL A 116 2.38 -2.52 -1.71
C VAL A 116 2.41 -1.02 -1.99
N ILE A 117 1.46 -0.30 -1.42
CA ILE A 117 1.31 1.15 -1.62
C ILE A 117 1.48 1.87 -0.29
N ASP A 118 2.38 2.84 -0.22
CA ASP A 118 2.52 3.75 0.90
C ASP A 118 1.97 5.14 0.53
N GLU A 119 1.38 5.83 1.50
CA GLU A 119 0.64 7.09 1.32
C GLU A 119 -0.53 6.96 0.32
N GLY A 120 -1.31 5.88 0.48
CA GLY A 120 -2.42 5.55 -0.43
C GLY A 120 -3.50 6.62 -0.58
N GLN A 121 -3.63 7.55 0.38
CA GLN A 121 -4.56 8.70 0.29
C GLN A 121 -4.22 9.67 -0.84
N ASP A 122 -3.00 9.64 -1.35
CA ASP A 122 -2.55 10.52 -2.43
C ASP A 122 -2.81 9.91 -3.83
N PHE A 123 -3.34 8.68 -3.88
CA PHE A 123 -3.69 7.98 -5.11
C PHE A 123 -5.17 8.19 -5.44
N GLN A 124 -5.50 8.19 -6.73
CA GLN A 124 -6.89 8.22 -7.18
C GLN A 124 -7.54 6.85 -7.00
N ASP A 125 -8.84 6.82 -6.69
CA ASP A 125 -9.61 5.58 -6.52
C ASP A 125 -9.49 4.65 -7.73
N GLU A 126 -9.58 5.20 -8.92
CA GLU A 126 -9.47 4.44 -10.17
C GLU A 126 -8.12 3.74 -10.30
N HIS A 127 -7.02 4.43 -9.98
CA HIS A 127 -5.69 3.83 -10.01
C HIS A 127 -5.53 2.72 -8.97
N LEU A 128 -6.09 2.91 -7.75
CA LEU A 128 -6.06 1.88 -6.71
C LEU A 128 -6.84 0.64 -7.13
N GLN A 129 -8.02 0.82 -7.76
CA GLN A 129 -8.84 -0.29 -8.27
C GLN A 129 -8.13 -1.06 -9.39
N LEU A 130 -7.51 -0.37 -10.34
CA LEU A 130 -6.74 -1.00 -11.42
C LEU A 130 -5.54 -1.78 -10.87
N LEU A 131 -4.77 -1.19 -9.94
CA LEU A 131 -3.63 -1.86 -9.30
C LEU A 131 -4.07 -3.09 -8.49
N HIS A 132 -5.21 -3.00 -7.81
CA HIS A 132 -5.80 -4.14 -7.10
C HIS A 132 -6.19 -5.27 -8.08
N ALA A 133 -6.87 -4.92 -9.18
CA ALA A 133 -7.24 -5.89 -10.22
C ALA A 133 -5.99 -6.56 -10.83
N ILE A 134 -4.92 -5.79 -11.06
CA ILE A 134 -3.64 -6.30 -11.55
C ILE A 134 -3.04 -7.31 -10.55
N ALA A 135 -2.94 -6.98 -9.27
CA ALA A 135 -2.41 -7.90 -8.26
C ALA A 135 -3.22 -9.19 -8.22
N ARG A 136 -4.55 -9.12 -8.23
CA ARG A 136 -5.44 -10.29 -8.23
C ARG A 136 -5.27 -11.15 -9.50
N SER A 137 -5.13 -10.54 -10.67
CA SER A 137 -4.92 -11.28 -11.94
C SER A 137 -3.63 -12.10 -11.94
N LYS A 138 -2.64 -11.67 -11.16
CA LYS A 138 -1.33 -12.34 -10.98
C LYS A 138 -1.31 -13.30 -9.77
N ASN A 139 -2.43 -13.54 -9.09
CA ASN A 139 -2.53 -14.23 -7.80
C ASN A 139 -1.58 -13.65 -6.75
N GLY A 140 -1.44 -12.33 -6.79
CA GLY A 140 -0.57 -11.58 -5.89
C GLY A 140 -1.35 -10.93 -4.75
N CYS A 141 -0.60 -10.45 -3.76
CA CYS A 141 -1.14 -9.72 -2.61
C CYS A 141 -1.19 -8.21 -2.89
N PHE A 142 -2.15 -7.52 -2.24
CA PHE A 142 -2.37 -6.09 -2.38
C PHE A 142 -2.52 -5.40 -1.02
N TYR A 143 -1.61 -4.48 -0.70
CA TYR A 143 -1.64 -3.75 0.57
C TYR A 143 -1.54 -2.26 0.36
N VAL A 144 -2.42 -1.50 1.04
CA VAL A 144 -2.41 -0.03 1.00
C VAL A 144 -2.28 0.53 2.42
N PHE A 145 -1.22 1.28 2.66
CA PHE A 145 -0.99 2.03 3.89
C PHE A 145 -1.34 3.50 3.66
N TYR A 146 -2.22 4.07 4.49
CA TYR A 146 -2.78 5.40 4.25
C TYR A 146 -3.11 6.16 5.53
N ASP A 147 -3.32 7.47 5.42
CA ASP A 147 -3.72 8.34 6.54
C ASP A 147 -5.01 9.12 6.22
N LYS A 148 -6.11 8.76 6.88
CA LYS A 148 -7.40 9.46 6.71
C LYS A 148 -7.38 10.91 7.14
N ASN A 149 -6.43 11.33 7.98
CA ASN A 149 -6.40 12.66 8.58
C ASN A 149 -5.52 13.66 7.80
N GLN A 150 -4.79 13.21 6.78
CA GLN A 150 -3.92 14.08 5.97
C GLN A 150 -4.63 14.69 4.75
N PHE A 151 -5.95 14.87 4.81
CA PHE A 151 -6.68 15.55 3.74
C PHE A 151 -6.27 17.01 3.65
N VAL A 152 -5.51 17.34 2.64
CA VAL A 152 -5.40 18.71 2.15
C VAL A 152 -6.67 19.00 1.37
N GLN A 153 -7.48 19.94 1.90
CA GLN A 153 -8.68 20.54 1.35
C GLN A 153 -9.00 20.20 -0.11
N GLY A 154 -10.07 19.41 -0.34
CA GLY A 154 -10.75 19.36 -1.63
C GLY A 154 -10.45 18.17 -2.56
N VAL A 155 -9.58 17.24 -2.19
CA VAL A 155 -9.43 15.98 -2.92
C VAL A 155 -10.30 14.92 -2.26
N ASN A 156 -11.15 14.26 -3.04
CA ASN A 156 -11.97 13.15 -2.56
C ASN A 156 -11.06 12.07 -1.98
N TYR A 157 -11.29 11.73 -0.73
CA TYR A 157 -10.74 10.54 -0.07
C TYR A 157 -10.96 9.32 -0.96
N ALA A 158 -9.95 8.47 -1.08
CA ALA A 158 -10.07 7.18 -1.76
C ALA A 158 -11.14 6.33 -1.06
N GLN A 159 -12.41 6.58 -1.40
CA GLN A 159 -13.59 5.93 -0.81
C GLN A 159 -13.57 4.43 -1.06
N TRP A 160 -12.89 4.03 -2.11
CA TRP A 160 -12.72 2.63 -2.43
C TRP A 160 -11.98 1.84 -1.34
N LEU A 161 -11.01 2.45 -0.65
CA LEU A 161 -10.31 1.80 0.45
C LEU A 161 -11.24 1.38 1.61
N ASP A 162 -12.37 2.07 1.76
CA ASP A 162 -13.39 1.69 2.75
C ASP A 162 -14.20 0.44 2.35
N GLN A 163 -14.07 -0.01 1.12
CA GLN A 163 -14.75 -1.21 0.59
C GLN A 163 -13.88 -2.48 0.68
N MET A 164 -12.59 -2.35 1.00
CA MET A 164 -11.71 -3.51 1.16
C MET A 164 -12.16 -4.39 2.33
N GLU A 165 -12.08 -5.71 2.15
CA GLU A 165 -12.53 -6.69 3.15
C GLU A 165 -11.72 -6.61 4.44
N CYS A 166 -10.41 -6.52 4.35
CA CYS A 166 -9.52 -6.36 5.50
C CYS A 166 -9.12 -4.90 5.67
N ARG A 167 -9.57 -4.28 6.77
CA ARG A 167 -9.19 -2.91 7.15
C ARG A 167 -8.65 -2.89 8.55
N LEU A 168 -7.47 -2.31 8.71
CA LEU A 168 -6.79 -2.19 10.00
C LEU A 168 -6.56 -0.74 10.34
N VAL A 169 -6.65 -0.42 11.63
CA VAL A 169 -6.39 0.93 12.15
C VAL A 169 -5.21 0.88 13.11
N LEU A 170 -4.14 1.60 12.77
CA LEU A 170 -3.02 1.84 13.67
C LEU A 170 -3.39 2.99 14.60
N SER A 171 -3.58 2.73 15.89
CA SER A 171 -3.85 3.77 16.87
C SER A 171 -2.62 4.66 17.14
N ARG A 172 -2.84 5.90 17.59
CA ARG A 172 -1.82 6.96 17.75
C ARG A 172 -0.61 6.62 18.60
N ASN A 173 -0.61 5.52 19.35
CA ASN A 173 0.40 5.20 20.33
C ASN A 173 1.17 3.92 20.04
N CYS A 174 2.01 3.92 18.99
CA CYS A 174 3.10 2.93 18.91
C CYS A 174 4.14 3.08 20.03
N ARG A 175 3.91 3.96 21.03
CA ARG A 175 4.72 4.14 22.23
C ARG A 175 4.12 3.57 23.51
N ASN A 176 2.84 3.23 23.51
CA ASN A 176 2.15 2.67 24.68
C ASN A 176 1.23 1.51 24.27
N THR A 177 1.47 0.39 24.90
CA THR A 177 1.02 -0.99 24.70
C THR A 177 -0.47 -1.26 24.83
N LYS A 178 -1.42 -0.42 24.42
CA LYS A 178 -2.81 -0.70 24.79
C LYS A 178 -3.91 -0.63 23.72
N GLU A 179 -3.71 -0.17 22.50
CA GLU A 179 -4.86 -0.09 21.57
C GLU A 179 -4.46 -0.28 20.09
N ILE A 180 -4.33 -1.51 19.66
CA ILE A 180 -4.62 -1.87 18.26
C ILE A 180 -6.09 -2.29 18.24
N ALA A 181 -6.97 -1.40 17.78
CA ALA A 181 -8.33 -1.79 17.47
C ALA A 181 -8.32 -2.46 16.09
N ILE A 182 -8.34 -3.78 16.05
CA ILE A 182 -8.56 -4.56 14.84
C ILE A 182 -10.06 -4.48 14.54
N THR A 183 -10.45 -3.62 13.61
CA THR A 183 -11.81 -3.60 13.10
C THR A 183 -11.85 -4.45 11.83
N SER A 184 -12.00 -5.75 11.99
CA SER A 184 -12.36 -6.64 10.88
C SER A 184 -13.82 -6.36 10.53
N THR A 185 -14.10 -5.89 9.33
CA THR A 185 -15.46 -5.70 8.81
C THR A 185 -15.93 -6.90 8.01
N ARG A 186 -15.65 -8.11 8.44
CA ARG A 186 -16.46 -9.24 7.99
C ARG A 186 -17.78 -9.20 8.75
N PRO A 187 -18.94 -9.35 8.07
CA PRO A 187 -20.23 -9.57 8.73
C PRO A 187 -20.30 -11.05 9.16
N ILE A 188 -19.46 -11.44 10.11
CA ILE A 188 -19.62 -12.68 10.86
C ILE A 188 -20.07 -12.22 12.24
N GLY A 189 -21.36 -12.47 12.56
CA GLY A 189 -21.95 -12.17 13.86
C GLY A 189 -21.16 -12.87 14.98
N LEU A 190 -20.16 -12.19 15.49
CA LEU A 190 -19.50 -12.49 16.74
C LEU A 190 -19.84 -11.34 17.68
N GLU A 191 -20.69 -11.66 18.66
CA GLU A 191 -21.06 -10.78 19.75
C GLU A 191 -19.82 -10.18 20.42
N GLU A 192 -19.89 -8.88 20.73
CA GLU A 192 -18.87 -8.06 21.40
C GLU A 192 -18.41 -8.57 22.79
N SER A 193 -18.85 -9.74 23.23
CA SER A 193 -18.63 -10.26 24.58
C SER A 193 -17.34 -11.07 24.78
N ARG A 194 -16.45 -11.17 23.78
CA ARG A 194 -15.23 -12.01 23.87
C ARG A 194 -13.89 -11.27 23.76
N ILE A 195 -13.87 -9.96 23.87
CA ILE A 195 -12.62 -9.22 24.01
C ILE A 195 -12.48 -8.78 25.48
N LYS A 196 -11.83 -9.61 26.28
CA LYS A 196 -11.32 -9.24 27.60
C LYS A 196 -9.81 -9.08 27.54
#